data_5b6d46b29a847e0737b6964ca20cee2d
#
_entry.id   5b6d46b29a847e0737b6964ca20cee2d
#
_cell.length_a   1.000
_cell.length_b   1.000
_cell.length_c   1.000
_cell.angle_alpha   90.00
_cell.angle_beta   90.00
_cell.angle_gamma   90.00
#
_symmetry.space_group_name_H-M   'P 1'
#
loop_
_entity.id
_entity.type
_entity.pdbx_description
1 polymer ?
#
loop_
_entity_poly.entity_id
_entity_poly.type
_entity_poly.pdbx_seq_one_letter_code
_entity_poly.pdbx_strand_id
1 'polypeptide(L)'
;VNELRMLAKDAGLYYKDNKGTKCFDQKQWEAIKAWTAITKDKSIDKKAARNLYKYIRELEDPAYRLDKFWREEPDFREYNFQTLKEWCGLTLEDDQNNKPWYWILRRNFKPRQVRHFIRLLRRYGQKELDKDPLITIDTIHSVKGGEANHVVLYGKGNYPSDYKHKNKKEKSDERKVWYTGA
;
A
#
# COMPACT_ATOMS: atom_id res chain seq x y z
N VAL A 1 -18.04 6.19 0.29
CA VAL A 1 -16.57 6.24 0.29
C VAL A 1 -15.95 4.87 0.06
N ASN A 2 -16.35 3.82 0.79
CA ASN A 2 -15.74 2.48 0.63
C ASN A 2 -15.90 1.91 -0.78
N GLU A 3 -17.08 2.08 -1.41
CA GLU A 3 -17.32 1.68 -2.81
C GLU A 3 -16.39 2.43 -3.76
N LEU A 4 -16.29 3.77 -3.62
CA LEU A 4 -15.40 4.58 -4.44
C LEU A 4 -13.94 4.21 -4.29
N ARG A 5 -13.46 3.99 -3.05
CA ARG A 5 -12.10 3.49 -2.79
C ARG A 5 -11.85 2.12 -3.41
N MET A 6 -12.86 1.25 -3.42
CA MET A 6 -12.79 -0.05 -4.06
C MET A 6 -12.67 0.09 -5.59
N LEU A 7 -13.51 0.91 -6.21
CA LEU A 7 -13.45 1.21 -7.65
C LEU A 7 -12.11 1.86 -8.04
N ALA A 8 -11.62 2.80 -7.24
CA ALA A 8 -10.31 3.43 -7.44
C ALA A 8 -9.17 2.41 -7.39
N LYS A 9 -9.20 1.47 -6.43
CA LYS A 9 -8.23 0.36 -6.36
C LYS A 9 -8.31 -0.55 -7.58
N ASP A 10 -9.51 -0.90 -8.01
CA ASP A 10 -9.72 -1.75 -9.18
C ASP A 10 -9.30 -1.05 -10.48
N ALA A 11 -9.45 0.27 -10.55
CA ALA A 11 -8.94 1.10 -11.64
C ALA A 11 -7.41 1.38 -11.56
N GLY A 12 -6.74 0.95 -10.49
CA GLY A 12 -5.31 1.20 -10.28
C GLY A 12 -4.98 2.68 -10.07
N LEU A 13 -5.84 3.42 -9.38
CA LEU A 13 -5.56 4.81 -9.01
C LEU A 13 -4.71 4.87 -7.76
N TYR A 14 -3.72 5.77 -7.76
CA TYR A 14 -2.88 6.09 -6.61
C TYR A 14 -3.50 7.24 -5.84
N TYR A 15 -3.97 6.97 -4.62
CA TYR A 15 -4.67 7.94 -3.78
C TYR A 15 -4.35 7.76 -2.29
N LYS A 16 -4.68 8.76 -1.49
CA LYS A 16 -4.69 8.75 -0.03
C LYS A 16 -6.06 9.16 0.52
N ASP A 17 -6.31 8.93 1.79
CA ASP A 17 -7.41 9.56 2.53
C ASP A 17 -6.97 10.91 3.11
N ASN A 18 -7.88 11.63 3.79
CA ASN A 18 -7.59 12.92 4.44
C ASN A 18 -6.60 12.81 5.60
N LYS A 19 -6.35 11.60 6.12
CA LYS A 19 -5.34 11.32 7.14
C LYS A 19 -3.97 11.01 6.54
N GLY A 20 -3.84 11.06 5.22
CA GLY A 20 -2.62 10.73 4.51
C GLY A 20 -2.39 9.23 4.32
N THR A 21 -3.36 8.35 4.66
CA THR A 21 -3.22 6.90 4.49
C THR A 21 -3.31 6.54 3.03
N LYS A 22 -2.23 6.02 2.47
CA LYS A 22 -2.15 5.59 1.07
C LYS A 22 -3.06 4.39 0.79
N CYS A 23 -3.45 4.21 -0.46
CA CYS A 23 -4.33 3.14 -0.93
C CYS A 23 -3.74 1.72 -0.82
N PHE A 24 -2.51 1.58 -0.34
CA PHE A 24 -1.82 0.33 -0.11
C PHE A 24 -1.13 0.30 1.27
N ASP A 25 -0.78 -0.89 1.73
CA ASP A 25 -0.02 -1.09 2.97
C ASP A 25 1.44 -0.68 2.76
N GLN A 26 1.94 0.24 3.59
CA GLN A 26 3.29 0.79 3.48
C GLN A 26 4.37 -0.27 3.73
N LYS A 27 4.14 -1.22 4.65
CA LYS A 27 5.10 -2.29 4.92
C LYS A 27 5.21 -3.27 3.75
N GLN A 28 4.08 -3.55 3.08
CA GLN A 28 4.08 -4.34 1.84
C GLN A 28 4.86 -3.62 0.73
N TRP A 29 4.66 -2.30 0.60
CA TRP A 29 5.41 -1.50 -0.36
C TRP A 29 6.91 -1.51 -0.09
N GLU A 30 7.33 -1.34 1.16
CA GLU A 30 8.73 -1.41 1.57
C GLU A 30 9.35 -2.79 1.26
N ALA A 31 8.61 -3.88 1.47
CA ALA A 31 9.07 -5.22 1.12
C ALA A 31 9.24 -5.40 -0.41
N ILE A 32 8.33 -4.86 -1.21
CA ILE A 32 8.45 -4.87 -2.68
C ILE A 32 9.71 -4.09 -3.13
N LYS A 33 9.96 -2.92 -2.52
CA LYS A 33 11.17 -2.13 -2.81
C LYS A 33 12.45 -2.87 -2.42
N ALA A 34 12.46 -3.46 -1.25
CA ALA A 34 13.60 -4.23 -0.76
C ALA A 34 13.93 -5.39 -1.70
N TRP A 35 12.94 -6.18 -2.11
CA TRP A 35 13.15 -7.25 -3.09
C TRP A 35 13.63 -6.71 -4.44
N THR A 36 13.00 -5.64 -4.94
CA THR A 36 13.41 -5.01 -6.20
C THR A 36 14.84 -4.45 -6.17
N ALA A 37 15.32 -4.03 -5.01
CA ALA A 37 16.70 -3.60 -4.84
C ALA A 37 17.66 -4.80 -4.93
N ILE A 38 17.37 -5.88 -4.23
CA ILE A 38 18.15 -7.12 -4.23
C ILE A 38 18.25 -7.71 -5.65
N THR A 39 17.15 -7.75 -6.40
CA THR A 39 17.15 -8.24 -7.80
C THR A 39 17.93 -7.36 -8.78
N LYS A 40 18.37 -6.19 -8.35
CA LYS A 40 19.25 -5.27 -9.11
C LYS A 40 20.65 -5.18 -8.50
N ASP A 41 21.07 -6.22 -7.80
CA ASP A 41 22.37 -6.32 -7.12
C ASP A 41 22.66 -5.16 -6.16
N LYS A 42 21.59 -4.58 -5.58
CA LYS A 42 21.70 -3.53 -4.55
C LYS A 42 21.49 -4.14 -3.18
N SER A 43 22.25 -3.60 -2.22
CA SER A 43 22.09 -3.95 -0.81
C SER A 43 20.92 -3.20 -0.18
N ILE A 44 20.38 -3.77 0.88
CA ILE A 44 19.36 -3.19 1.75
C ILE A 44 19.85 -3.18 3.20
N ASP A 45 19.28 -2.33 4.03
CA ASP A 45 19.58 -2.28 5.46
C ASP A 45 18.87 -3.39 6.25
N LYS A 46 19.26 -3.60 7.49
CA LYS A 46 18.68 -4.60 8.41
C LYS A 46 17.18 -4.43 8.60
N LYS A 47 16.70 -3.20 8.67
CA LYS A 47 15.27 -2.90 8.84
C LYS A 47 14.47 -3.34 7.63
N ALA A 48 14.96 -3.07 6.42
CA ALA A 48 14.34 -3.50 5.18
C ALA A 48 14.39 -5.03 5.02
N ALA A 49 15.51 -5.68 5.36
CA ALA A 49 15.65 -7.13 5.38
C ALA A 49 14.65 -7.78 6.35
N ARG A 50 14.58 -7.29 7.59
CA ARG A 50 13.60 -7.74 8.60
C ARG A 50 12.16 -7.58 8.13
N ASN A 51 11.82 -6.47 7.46
CA ASN A 51 10.48 -6.27 6.92
C ASN A 51 10.20 -7.21 5.75
N LEU A 52 11.17 -7.41 4.86
CA LEU A 52 11.09 -8.31 3.70
C LEU A 52 10.75 -9.74 4.14
N TYR A 53 11.40 -10.27 5.19
CA TYR A 53 11.23 -11.62 5.71
C TYR A 53 9.81 -11.94 6.21
N LYS A 54 9.01 -10.93 6.54
CA LYS A 54 7.59 -11.10 6.90
C LYS A 54 6.75 -11.56 5.72
N TYR A 55 7.23 -11.38 4.49
CA TYR A 55 6.51 -11.64 3.25
C TYR A 55 7.11 -12.74 2.38
N ILE A 56 8.37 -13.08 2.57
CA ILE A 56 9.01 -14.22 1.89
C ILE A 56 8.46 -15.54 2.44
N ARG A 57 8.23 -16.50 1.56
CA ARG A 57 7.78 -17.85 1.91
C ARG A 57 8.95 -18.82 2.00
N GLU A 58 9.89 -18.68 1.13
CA GLU A 58 11.04 -19.54 0.90
C GLU A 58 12.14 -19.27 1.95
N LEU A 59 11.94 -19.76 3.19
CA LEU A 59 12.88 -19.68 4.30
C LEU A 59 13.09 -21.06 4.89
N GLU A 60 14.33 -21.35 5.30
CA GLU A 60 14.73 -22.59 5.95
C GLU A 60 13.91 -22.85 7.22
N ASP A 61 13.81 -21.84 8.10
CA ASP A 61 13.01 -21.90 9.32
C ASP A 61 12.12 -20.65 9.45
N PRO A 62 10.84 -20.81 9.82
CA PRO A 62 9.97 -19.68 10.17
C PRO A 62 10.51 -18.77 11.28
N ALA A 63 11.41 -19.24 12.13
CA ALA A 63 12.05 -18.44 13.18
C ALA A 63 12.78 -17.21 12.63
N TYR A 64 13.30 -17.25 11.42
CA TYR A 64 13.91 -16.09 10.73
C TYR A 64 12.97 -14.90 10.55
N ARG A 65 11.65 -15.08 10.73
CA ARG A 65 10.68 -13.99 10.73
C ARG A 65 10.51 -13.30 12.07
N LEU A 66 11.02 -13.91 13.14
CA LEU A 66 10.83 -13.40 14.50
C LEU A 66 11.77 -12.22 14.78
N ASP A 67 11.27 -11.28 15.55
CA ASP A 67 12.05 -10.10 15.95
C ASP A 67 13.28 -10.48 16.78
N LYS A 68 13.24 -11.62 17.51
CA LYS A 68 14.36 -12.14 18.31
C LYS A 68 15.56 -12.44 17.41
N PHE A 69 15.38 -13.18 16.31
CA PHE A 69 16.42 -13.47 15.34
C PHE A 69 17.16 -12.20 14.92
N TRP A 70 16.44 -11.17 14.48
CA TRP A 70 17.03 -9.91 14.00
C TRP A 70 17.69 -9.05 15.08
N ARG A 71 17.47 -9.33 16.36
CA ARG A 71 18.18 -8.67 17.47
C ARG A 71 19.54 -9.32 17.74
N GLU A 72 19.61 -10.64 17.62
CA GLU A 72 20.79 -11.46 17.93
C GLU A 72 21.74 -11.59 16.74
N GLU A 73 21.24 -11.39 15.53
CA GLU A 73 22.05 -11.46 14.30
C GLU A 73 23.09 -10.34 14.22
N PRO A 74 24.29 -10.67 13.65
CA PRO A 74 25.32 -9.67 13.39
C PRO A 74 24.76 -8.49 12.60
N ASP A 75 25.18 -7.30 12.97
CA ASP A 75 24.75 -6.07 12.28
C ASP A 75 25.57 -5.89 11.00
N PHE A 76 25.23 -6.64 9.96
CA PHE A 76 25.79 -6.40 8.64
C PHE A 76 25.37 -4.98 8.21
N ARG A 77 26.34 -4.21 7.70
CA ARG A 77 26.03 -2.88 7.16
C ARG A 77 25.10 -2.96 5.97
N GLU A 78 25.18 -4.06 5.23
CA GLU A 78 24.46 -4.26 3.96
C GLU A 78 24.00 -5.70 3.82
N TYR A 79 22.75 -5.89 3.45
CA TYR A 79 22.14 -7.18 3.15
C TYR A 79 21.87 -7.27 1.66
N ASN A 80 22.57 -8.15 0.96
CA ASN A 80 22.33 -8.51 -0.44
C ASN A 80 21.76 -9.93 -0.54
N PHE A 81 21.52 -10.41 -1.76
CA PHE A 81 20.98 -11.76 -1.99
C PHE A 81 21.86 -12.86 -1.35
N GLN A 82 23.16 -12.77 -1.53
CA GLN A 82 24.12 -13.75 -1.00
C GLN A 82 24.12 -13.76 0.53
N THR A 83 24.19 -12.59 1.17
CA THR A 83 24.12 -12.46 2.63
C THR A 83 22.83 -13.06 3.19
N LEU A 84 21.70 -12.82 2.54
CA LEU A 84 20.41 -13.38 2.96
C LEU A 84 20.37 -14.91 2.82
N LYS A 85 21.00 -15.46 1.78
CA LYS A 85 21.08 -16.89 1.53
C LYS A 85 22.02 -17.59 2.54
N GLU A 86 23.20 -17.07 2.75
CA GLU A 86 24.23 -17.70 3.58
C GLU A 86 23.97 -17.56 5.09
N TRP A 87 23.47 -16.42 5.52
CA TRP A 87 23.39 -16.06 6.93
C TRP A 87 21.97 -15.90 7.48
N CYS A 88 21.00 -15.74 6.64
CA CYS A 88 19.63 -15.44 7.05
C CYS A 88 18.60 -16.49 6.57
N GLY A 89 19.04 -17.68 6.19
CA GLY A 89 18.18 -18.83 5.89
C GLY A 89 17.24 -18.65 4.69
N LEU A 90 17.64 -17.84 3.71
CA LEU A 90 16.89 -17.73 2.45
C LEU A 90 17.18 -18.96 1.58
N THR A 91 16.14 -19.73 1.22
CA THR A 91 16.27 -21.02 0.50
C THR A 91 16.08 -20.90 -1.02
N LEU A 92 16.10 -19.67 -1.56
CA LEU A 92 15.97 -19.45 -3.00
C LEU A 92 17.22 -19.89 -3.76
N GLU A 93 17.01 -20.56 -4.88
CA GLU A 93 18.08 -20.88 -5.82
C GLU A 93 18.65 -19.64 -6.50
N ASP A 94 19.89 -19.68 -6.97
CA ASP A 94 20.58 -18.51 -7.54
C ASP A 94 19.89 -17.99 -8.82
N ASP A 95 19.24 -18.87 -9.60
CA ASP A 95 18.47 -18.49 -10.76
C ASP A 95 17.14 -17.78 -10.41
N GLN A 96 16.75 -17.83 -9.12
CA GLN A 96 15.50 -17.23 -8.62
C GLN A 96 15.67 -15.80 -8.11
N ASN A 97 16.90 -15.30 -8.03
CA ASN A 97 17.19 -13.92 -7.61
C ASN A 97 16.51 -12.87 -8.51
N ASN A 98 16.29 -13.20 -9.80
CA ASN A 98 15.63 -12.34 -10.79
C ASN A 98 14.09 -12.52 -10.86
N LYS A 99 13.50 -13.37 -10.02
CA LYS A 99 12.05 -13.57 -10.04
C LYS A 99 11.32 -12.30 -9.62
N PRO A 100 10.20 -11.96 -10.28
CA PRO A 100 9.38 -10.82 -9.88
C PRO A 100 8.90 -10.94 -8.43
N TRP A 101 8.82 -9.82 -7.75
CA TRP A 101 8.43 -9.76 -6.33
C TRP A 101 7.15 -10.55 -6.02
N TYR A 102 6.16 -10.57 -6.91
CA TYR A 102 4.88 -11.26 -6.70
C TYR A 102 4.99 -12.80 -6.77
N TRP A 103 6.14 -13.34 -7.14
CA TRP A 103 6.46 -14.76 -7.03
C TRP A 103 7.01 -15.11 -5.66
N ILE A 104 7.82 -14.25 -5.09
CA ILE A 104 8.58 -14.46 -3.86
C ILE A 104 7.79 -13.98 -2.64
N LEU A 105 7.19 -12.79 -2.72
CA LEU A 105 6.45 -12.18 -1.62
C LEU A 105 4.99 -12.68 -1.60
N ARG A 106 4.80 -13.96 -1.29
CA ARG A 106 3.46 -14.59 -1.30
C ARG A 106 2.79 -14.60 0.07
N ARG A 107 3.59 -14.55 1.15
CA ARG A 107 3.05 -14.55 2.50
C ARG A 107 2.42 -13.19 2.82
N ASN A 108 1.24 -13.20 3.43
CA ASN A 108 0.52 -11.99 3.83
C ASN A 108 0.15 -11.02 2.68
N PHE A 109 0.23 -11.49 1.42
CA PHE A 109 -0.32 -10.79 0.26
C PHE A 109 -1.59 -11.49 -0.24
N LYS A 110 -2.71 -10.79 -0.15
CA LYS A 110 -3.96 -11.27 -0.79
C LYS A 110 -3.87 -11.09 -2.31
N PRO A 111 -4.44 -11.98 -3.14
CA PRO A 111 -4.38 -11.87 -4.61
C PRO A 111 -4.85 -10.51 -5.15
N ARG A 112 -5.83 -9.88 -4.49
CA ARG A 112 -6.32 -8.55 -4.86
C ARG A 112 -5.27 -7.45 -4.62
N GLN A 113 -4.50 -7.55 -3.54
CA GLN A 113 -3.41 -6.61 -3.25
C GLN A 113 -2.28 -6.74 -4.27
N VAL A 114 -1.91 -7.96 -4.62
CA VAL A 114 -0.90 -8.23 -5.68
C VAL A 114 -1.32 -7.56 -6.99
N ARG A 115 -2.56 -7.80 -7.45
CA ARG A 115 -3.09 -7.17 -8.68
C ARG A 115 -3.08 -5.64 -8.60
N HIS A 116 -3.43 -5.09 -7.44
CA HIS A 116 -3.42 -3.65 -7.23
C HIS A 116 -2.01 -3.06 -7.34
N PHE A 117 -1.02 -3.65 -6.66
CA PHE A 117 0.38 -3.21 -6.77
C PHE A 117 0.93 -3.32 -8.20
N ILE A 118 0.61 -4.40 -8.92
CA ILE A 118 1.02 -4.55 -10.33
C ILE A 118 0.46 -3.41 -11.19
N ARG A 119 -0.83 -3.05 -11.01
CA ARG A 119 -1.46 -1.93 -11.73
C ARG A 119 -0.82 -0.59 -11.40
N LEU A 120 -0.58 -0.33 -10.10
CA LEU A 120 0.08 0.89 -9.64
C LEU A 120 1.48 1.02 -10.23
N LEU A 121 2.30 -0.04 -10.15
CA LEU A 121 3.67 -0.04 -10.67
C LEU A 121 3.72 0.17 -12.19
N ARG A 122 2.80 -0.45 -12.93
CA ARG A 122 2.70 -0.27 -14.38
C ARG A 122 2.31 1.15 -14.78
N ARG A 123 1.42 1.78 -14.00
CA ARG A 123 0.87 3.10 -14.33
C ARG A 123 1.75 4.25 -13.87
N TYR A 124 2.34 4.15 -12.69
CA TYR A 124 3.04 5.26 -12.04
C TYR A 124 4.55 5.02 -11.91
N GLY A 125 4.98 3.77 -11.91
CA GLY A 125 6.36 3.42 -11.60
C GLY A 125 6.70 3.56 -10.12
N GLN A 126 7.87 3.03 -9.74
CA GLN A 126 8.30 3.00 -8.34
C GLN A 126 8.52 4.40 -7.76
N LYS A 127 9.19 5.28 -8.52
CA LYS A 127 9.52 6.65 -8.05
C LYS A 127 8.30 7.48 -7.69
N GLU A 128 7.19 7.32 -8.43
CA GLU A 128 5.97 8.08 -8.17
C GLU A 128 5.23 7.55 -6.94
N LEU A 129 5.26 6.24 -6.71
CA LEU A 129 4.64 5.61 -5.53
C LEU A 129 5.37 5.94 -4.21
N ASP A 130 6.61 6.40 -4.27
CA ASP A 130 7.33 6.90 -3.09
C ASP A 130 6.86 8.28 -2.66
N LYS A 131 6.35 9.08 -3.59
CA LYS A 131 5.80 10.41 -3.31
C LYS A 131 4.43 10.34 -2.64
N ASP A 132 3.90 11.48 -2.27
CA ASP A 132 2.52 11.62 -1.82
C ASP A 132 1.55 11.57 -3.00
N PRO A 133 0.43 10.84 -2.89
CA PRO A 133 -0.62 10.84 -3.92
C PRO A 133 -1.23 12.24 -4.09
N LEU A 134 -1.45 12.64 -5.33
CA LEU A 134 -2.17 13.88 -5.66
C LEU A 134 -3.67 13.76 -5.46
N ILE A 135 -4.21 12.53 -5.45
CA ILE A 135 -5.65 12.27 -5.32
C ILE A 135 -5.97 11.98 -3.85
N THR A 136 -6.95 12.67 -3.30
CA THR A 136 -7.55 12.36 -1.99
C THR A 136 -8.97 11.83 -2.20
N ILE A 137 -9.31 10.68 -1.59
CA ILE A 137 -10.64 10.10 -1.63
C ILE A 137 -11.20 10.01 -0.21
N ASP A 138 -12.17 10.87 0.09
CA ASP A 138 -12.79 10.89 1.42
C ASP A 138 -14.26 11.37 1.39
N THR A 139 -14.86 11.53 2.57
CA THR A 139 -16.22 12.08 2.71
C THR A 139 -16.18 13.61 2.63
N ILE A 140 -17.30 14.22 2.24
CA ILE A 140 -17.44 15.68 2.24
C ILE A 140 -17.17 16.27 3.64
N HIS A 141 -17.65 15.60 4.70
CA HIS A 141 -17.43 16.05 6.07
C HIS A 141 -15.95 16.04 6.48
N SER A 142 -15.20 15.05 6.04
CA SER A 142 -13.78 14.91 6.42
C SER A 142 -12.85 15.88 5.69
N VAL A 143 -13.29 16.43 4.54
CA VAL A 143 -12.51 17.40 3.74
C VAL A 143 -13.04 18.83 3.87
N LYS A 144 -14.01 19.06 4.73
CA LYS A 144 -14.59 20.40 4.96
C LYS A 144 -13.50 21.39 5.37
N GLY A 145 -13.44 22.53 4.66
CA GLY A 145 -12.42 23.58 4.89
C GLY A 145 -11.07 23.29 4.23
N GLY A 146 -10.92 22.18 3.51
CA GLY A 146 -9.77 21.90 2.66
C GLY A 146 -9.86 22.58 1.32
N GLU A 147 -8.72 22.82 0.67
CA GLU A 147 -8.62 23.37 -0.67
C GLU A 147 -8.07 22.32 -1.64
N ALA A 148 -8.60 22.29 -2.86
CA ALA A 148 -8.13 21.46 -3.95
C ALA A 148 -8.33 22.14 -5.30
N ASN A 149 -7.42 21.91 -6.26
CA ASN A 149 -7.53 22.45 -7.61
C ASN A 149 -8.74 21.89 -8.37
N HIS A 150 -9.08 20.64 -8.08
CA HIS A 150 -10.22 19.95 -8.70
C HIS A 150 -10.94 19.11 -7.66
N VAL A 151 -12.27 19.21 -7.64
CA VAL A 151 -13.13 18.43 -6.75
C VAL A 151 -14.13 17.65 -7.60
N VAL A 152 -14.26 16.34 -7.32
CA VAL A 152 -15.25 15.47 -7.94
C VAL A 152 -16.16 14.93 -6.86
N LEU A 153 -17.43 15.29 -6.92
CA LEU A 153 -18.48 14.79 -6.04
C LEU A 153 -19.07 13.49 -6.59
N TYR A 154 -18.89 12.39 -5.84
CA TYR A 154 -19.49 11.11 -6.17
C TYR A 154 -20.80 10.93 -5.40
N GLY A 155 -21.93 11.07 -6.09
CA GLY A 155 -23.27 11.16 -5.50
C GLY A 155 -24.15 9.92 -5.63
N LYS A 156 -23.61 8.74 -6.00
CA LYS A 156 -24.44 7.54 -6.18
C LYS A 156 -25.16 7.16 -4.87
N GLY A 157 -26.48 7.27 -4.87
CA GLY A 157 -27.36 6.91 -3.75
C GLY A 157 -27.29 7.82 -2.52
N ASN A 158 -26.63 8.97 -2.64
CA ASN A 158 -26.42 9.90 -1.52
C ASN A 158 -26.96 11.31 -1.79
N TYR A 159 -27.77 11.50 -2.83
CA TYR A 159 -28.46 12.77 -3.02
C TYR A 159 -29.49 12.99 -1.89
N PRO A 160 -29.68 14.23 -1.44
CA PRO A 160 -30.67 14.54 -0.40
C PRO A 160 -32.09 14.06 -0.70
N SER A 161 -32.42 13.91 -2.00
CA SER A 161 -33.70 13.35 -2.46
C SER A 161 -33.83 11.84 -2.25
N ASP A 162 -32.70 11.10 -2.19
CA ASP A 162 -32.65 9.63 -2.11
C ASP A 162 -32.58 9.13 -0.67
N TYR A 163 -32.31 10.03 0.28
CA TYR A 163 -32.31 9.73 1.71
C TYR A 163 -33.72 9.78 2.28
N LYS A 164 -34.14 8.73 2.96
CA LYS A 164 -35.32 8.73 3.81
C LYS A 164 -34.97 9.48 5.11
N HIS A 165 -35.00 10.81 5.06
CA HIS A 165 -34.78 11.62 6.23
C HIS A 165 -35.96 11.47 7.21
N LYS A 166 -35.64 11.34 8.49
CA LYS A 166 -36.64 11.22 9.56
C LYS A 166 -37.42 12.53 9.75
N ASN A 167 -36.83 13.67 9.40
CA ASN A 167 -37.45 14.98 9.53
C ASN A 167 -36.91 16.00 8.51
N LYS A 168 -37.61 17.15 8.39
CA LYS A 168 -37.26 18.25 7.45
C LYS A 168 -35.91 18.90 7.80
N LYS A 169 -35.48 18.90 9.07
CA LYS A 169 -34.23 19.50 9.51
C LYS A 169 -33.04 18.70 8.99
N GLU A 170 -33.05 17.39 9.14
CA GLU A 170 -31.98 16.51 8.61
C GLU A 170 -31.80 16.69 7.11
N LYS A 171 -32.89 16.80 6.35
CA LYS A 171 -32.85 17.05 4.89
C LYS A 171 -32.22 18.41 4.56
N SER A 172 -32.51 19.43 5.35
CA SER A 172 -31.91 20.78 5.17
C SER A 172 -30.41 20.77 5.48
N ASP A 173 -30.00 20.11 6.54
CA ASP A 173 -28.60 20.03 6.95
C ASP A 173 -27.77 19.24 5.95
N GLU A 174 -28.30 18.15 5.39
CA GLU A 174 -27.64 17.39 4.33
C GLU A 174 -27.46 18.20 3.04
N ARG A 175 -28.45 18.99 2.65
CA ARG A 175 -28.33 19.93 1.50
C ARG A 175 -27.19 20.94 1.71
N LYS A 176 -27.05 21.50 2.92
CA LYS A 176 -25.96 22.43 3.23
C LYS A 176 -24.60 21.79 3.07
N VAL A 177 -24.45 20.53 3.48
CA VAL A 177 -23.20 19.77 3.30
C VAL A 177 -22.83 19.65 1.82
N TRP A 178 -23.80 19.36 0.94
CA TRP A 178 -23.57 19.31 -0.51
C TRP A 178 -23.11 20.66 -1.08
N TYR A 179 -23.73 21.74 -0.66
CA TYR A 179 -23.36 23.10 -1.10
C TYR A 179 -21.98 23.53 -0.63
N THR A 180 -21.53 23.09 0.56
CA THR A 180 -20.19 23.42 1.06
C THR A 180 -19.10 22.50 0.52
N GLY A 181 -19.43 21.40 -0.12
CA GLY A 181 -18.50 20.48 -0.76
C GLY A 181 -18.33 20.69 -2.26
N ALA A 182 -19.13 21.57 -2.86
CA ALA A 182 -19.07 21.96 -4.27
C ALA A 182 -18.32 23.29 -4.44
#